data_ed7cb5e42fa5e2e1d7112317a1355de3
#
_entry.id   ed7cb5e42fa5e2e1d7112317a1355de3
#
_cell.length_a   1.000
_cell.length_b   1.000
_cell.length_c   1.000
_cell.angle_alpha   90.00
_cell.angle_beta   90.00
_cell.angle_gamma   90.00
#
_symmetry.space_group_name_H-M   'P 1'
#
loop_
_entity.id
_entity.type
_entity.pdbx_description
1 polymer ?
#
loop_
_entity_poly.entity_id
_entity_poly.type
_entity_poly.pdbx_seq_one_letter_code
_entity_poly.pdbx_strand_id
1 'polypeptide(L)'
;MIKLTKESLRQIFPKAPQAVIDAFAAKQDLLTKAGINATRARLSYFLANIEHECGGFTIPNLTENINYTASRMAEVWPNRFSGAAAVQAKYGTSPGWQKKAFDDIYGSRMGNRPGTSDGSTYIGRGGPQWTGRDGYANLERLTGLPAVADPTVATKFELQPEVCAAFWTWKNLNRFADAGDFIGCVKAWNGGTNGLADRQHLMAGNDPVIARLETVNAIAPAVPAPKKPATATADVIKTGSGAVIAGTIATGAHQGWGPVQWAVAAACIALICVSAFFIVKSINRPAAA
;
A
#
# COMPACT_ATOMS: atom_id res chain seq x y z
N MET A 1 -17.47 14.59 3.80
CA MET A 1 -17.03 13.19 3.80
C MET A 1 -18.21 12.28 3.54
N ILE A 2 -18.03 11.21 2.74
CA ILE A 2 -19.08 10.24 2.45
C ILE A 2 -19.20 9.29 3.64
N LYS A 3 -20.44 9.07 4.12
CA LYS A 3 -20.70 8.25 5.31
C LYS A 3 -21.16 6.86 4.91
N LEU A 4 -20.37 5.82 5.24
CA LEU A 4 -20.79 4.44 5.11
C LEU A 4 -21.78 4.07 6.25
N THR A 5 -22.86 3.39 5.91
CA THR A 5 -23.80 2.82 6.89
C THR A 5 -23.66 1.31 6.93
N LYS A 6 -24.18 0.66 7.98
CA LYS A 6 -24.19 -0.81 8.05
C LYS A 6 -24.97 -1.41 6.87
N GLU A 7 -26.05 -0.75 6.43
CA GLU A 7 -26.87 -1.17 5.30
C GLU A 7 -26.08 -1.10 4.00
N SER A 8 -25.38 0.01 3.74
CA SER A 8 -24.55 0.14 2.52
C SER A 8 -23.38 -0.84 2.53
N LEU A 9 -22.72 -1.03 3.67
CA LEU A 9 -21.65 -2.01 3.82
C LEU A 9 -22.16 -3.44 3.60
N ARG A 10 -23.37 -3.76 4.06
CA ARG A 10 -23.98 -5.08 3.83
C ARG A 10 -24.39 -5.29 2.37
N GLN A 11 -24.75 -4.21 1.64
CA GLN A 11 -25.00 -4.30 0.19
C GLN A 11 -23.72 -4.56 -0.59
N ILE A 12 -22.60 -3.90 -0.21
CA ILE A 12 -21.29 -4.06 -0.84
C ILE A 12 -20.64 -5.41 -0.45
N PHE A 13 -20.70 -5.78 0.80
CA PHE A 13 -20.12 -7.01 1.36
C PHE A 13 -21.20 -7.92 1.95
N PRO A 14 -22.03 -8.55 1.11
CA PRO A 14 -23.24 -9.26 1.58
C PRO A 14 -22.95 -10.45 2.51
N LYS A 15 -21.77 -11.06 2.38
CA LYS A 15 -21.35 -12.23 3.16
C LYS A 15 -20.28 -11.90 4.22
N ALA A 16 -19.89 -10.64 4.38
CA ALA A 16 -18.88 -10.28 5.37
C ALA A 16 -19.33 -10.62 6.80
N PRO A 17 -18.42 -11.01 7.69
CA PRO A 17 -18.72 -11.15 9.12
C PRO A 17 -19.30 -9.86 9.69
N GLN A 18 -20.28 -9.98 10.60
CA GLN A 18 -20.93 -8.80 11.19
C GLN A 18 -19.93 -7.86 11.88
N ALA A 19 -18.90 -8.42 12.52
CA ALA A 19 -17.84 -7.64 13.17
C ALA A 19 -17.10 -6.71 12.20
N VAL A 20 -16.90 -7.10 10.93
CA VAL A 20 -16.31 -6.25 9.88
C VAL A 20 -17.24 -5.08 9.55
N ILE A 21 -18.53 -5.38 9.34
CA ILE A 21 -19.55 -4.37 9.04
C ILE A 21 -19.63 -3.34 10.17
N ASP A 22 -19.68 -3.82 11.43
CA ASP A 22 -19.75 -2.97 12.61
C ASP A 22 -18.49 -2.11 12.77
N ALA A 23 -17.31 -2.69 12.53
CA ALA A 23 -16.04 -1.99 12.61
C ALA A 23 -15.94 -0.85 11.59
N PHE A 24 -16.24 -1.11 10.31
CA PHE A 24 -16.21 -0.08 9.27
C PHE A 24 -17.26 1.02 9.51
N ALA A 25 -18.45 0.68 9.98
CA ALA A 25 -19.47 1.67 10.31
C ALA A 25 -19.07 2.55 11.50
N ALA A 26 -18.40 1.99 12.52
CA ALA A 26 -18.00 2.69 13.74
C ALA A 26 -16.73 3.54 13.57
N LYS A 27 -15.76 3.09 12.75
CA LYS A 27 -14.41 3.68 12.68
C LYS A 27 -14.17 4.46 11.38
N GLN A 28 -15.15 5.26 10.96
CA GLN A 28 -15.06 6.04 9.71
C GLN A 28 -14.05 7.19 9.75
N ASP A 29 -13.67 7.63 10.94
CA ASP A 29 -12.59 8.59 11.16
C ASP A 29 -11.25 8.11 10.58
N LEU A 30 -10.99 6.81 10.59
CA LEU A 30 -9.81 6.21 9.96
C LEU A 30 -9.83 6.37 8.42
N LEU A 31 -10.98 6.14 7.80
CA LEU A 31 -11.17 6.36 6.36
C LEU A 31 -11.04 7.86 6.02
N THR A 32 -11.57 8.72 6.88
CA THR A 32 -11.46 10.17 6.75
C THR A 32 -10.02 10.64 6.86
N LYS A 33 -9.26 10.15 7.84
CA LYS A 33 -7.84 10.45 8.03
C LYS A 33 -6.99 10.01 6.84
N ALA A 34 -7.31 8.87 6.23
CA ALA A 34 -6.67 8.38 5.02
C ALA A 34 -7.19 9.06 3.74
N GLY A 35 -8.22 9.91 3.83
CA GLY A 35 -8.84 10.60 2.70
C GLY A 35 -9.65 9.69 1.77
N ILE A 36 -9.95 8.46 2.19
CA ILE A 36 -10.63 7.44 1.38
C ILE A 36 -12.07 7.85 1.07
N ASN A 37 -12.79 8.35 2.07
CA ASN A 37 -14.19 8.76 1.94
C ASN A 37 -14.37 10.25 1.59
N ALA A 38 -13.32 10.90 1.11
CA ALA A 38 -13.37 12.28 0.67
C ALA A 38 -14.14 12.45 -0.65
N THR A 39 -14.00 11.49 -1.56
CA THR A 39 -14.71 11.48 -2.85
C THR A 39 -15.31 10.10 -3.14
N ARG A 40 -16.36 10.07 -3.98
CA ARG A 40 -16.98 8.80 -4.42
C ARG A 40 -15.98 7.91 -5.17
N ALA A 41 -15.14 8.50 -6.02
CA ALA A 41 -14.13 7.76 -6.76
C ALA A 41 -13.10 7.06 -5.84
N ARG A 42 -12.59 7.76 -4.82
CA ARG A 42 -11.65 7.14 -3.85
C ARG A 42 -12.31 5.99 -3.10
N LEU A 43 -13.55 6.20 -2.63
CA LEU A 43 -14.28 5.19 -1.90
C LEU A 43 -14.62 3.98 -2.78
N SER A 44 -15.03 4.20 -4.03
CA SER A 44 -15.32 3.16 -5.02
C SER A 44 -14.08 2.31 -5.33
N TYR A 45 -12.95 2.95 -5.62
CA TYR A 45 -11.68 2.26 -5.87
C TYR A 45 -11.22 1.44 -4.67
N PHE A 46 -11.33 2.01 -3.46
CA PHE A 46 -10.97 1.35 -2.21
C PHE A 46 -11.80 0.08 -1.97
N LEU A 47 -13.13 0.20 -2.03
CA LEU A 47 -14.03 -0.90 -1.72
C LEU A 47 -13.93 -2.04 -2.75
N ALA A 48 -13.87 -1.71 -4.06
CA ALA A 48 -13.74 -2.71 -5.11
C ALA A 48 -12.43 -3.51 -5.01
N ASN A 49 -11.31 -2.85 -4.69
CA ASN A 49 -10.05 -3.55 -4.52
C ASN A 49 -10.05 -4.46 -3.30
N ILE A 50 -10.57 -4.03 -2.16
CA ILE A 50 -10.68 -4.87 -0.96
C ILE A 50 -11.61 -6.07 -1.22
N GLU A 51 -12.76 -5.82 -1.85
CA GLU A 51 -13.72 -6.88 -2.15
C GLU A 51 -13.07 -7.99 -2.98
N HIS A 52 -12.31 -7.63 -4.00
CA HIS A 52 -11.57 -8.59 -4.82
C HIS A 52 -10.51 -9.36 -4.01
N GLU A 53 -9.67 -8.66 -3.23
CA GLU A 53 -8.53 -9.27 -2.52
C GLU A 53 -8.96 -10.30 -1.48
N CYS A 54 -10.05 -10.06 -0.78
CA CYS A 54 -10.49 -10.93 0.31
C CYS A 54 -11.87 -11.56 0.09
N GLY A 55 -12.41 -11.50 -1.13
CA GLY A 55 -13.74 -12.02 -1.44
C GLY A 55 -14.83 -11.38 -0.58
N GLY A 56 -14.75 -10.06 -0.35
CA GLY A 56 -15.66 -9.37 0.55
C GLY A 56 -15.56 -9.85 2.00
N PHE A 57 -14.35 -10.14 2.48
CA PHE A 57 -14.04 -10.66 3.82
C PHE A 57 -14.49 -12.10 4.08
N THR A 58 -14.61 -12.92 3.03
CA THR A 58 -15.03 -14.34 3.15
C THR A 58 -13.86 -15.33 3.11
N ILE A 59 -12.65 -14.89 2.75
CA ILE A 59 -11.45 -15.74 2.80
C ILE A 59 -11.26 -16.27 4.23
N PRO A 60 -11.07 -17.60 4.42
CA PRO A 60 -10.92 -18.19 5.74
C PRO A 60 -9.83 -17.51 6.56
N ASN A 61 -10.19 -17.00 7.75
CA ASN A 61 -9.30 -16.28 8.66
C ASN A 61 -8.54 -15.11 8.01
N LEU A 62 -9.05 -14.55 6.91
CA LEU A 62 -8.39 -13.50 6.12
C LEU A 62 -6.89 -13.79 5.90
N THR A 63 -6.54 -15.05 5.64
CA THR A 63 -5.16 -15.52 5.53
C THR A 63 -4.98 -16.28 4.23
N GLU A 64 -3.88 -16.01 3.54
CA GLU A 64 -3.45 -16.75 2.35
C GLU A 64 -3.31 -18.25 2.67
N ASN A 65 -3.87 -19.08 1.80
CA ASN A 65 -3.72 -20.53 1.93
C ASN A 65 -2.37 -20.97 1.33
N ILE A 66 -1.46 -21.39 2.18
CA ILE A 66 -0.15 -21.92 1.79
C ILE A 66 -0.09 -23.44 1.73
N ASN A 67 -1.20 -24.15 1.97
CA ASN A 67 -1.27 -25.61 1.98
C ASN A 67 -1.36 -26.17 0.56
N TYR A 68 -0.36 -25.87 -0.25
CA TYR A 68 -0.27 -26.37 -1.63
C TYR A 68 0.05 -27.85 -1.66
N THR A 69 -0.48 -28.56 -2.67
CA THR A 69 0.08 -29.86 -3.07
C THR A 69 1.42 -29.65 -3.77
N ALA A 70 2.27 -30.68 -3.82
CA ALA A 70 3.55 -30.58 -4.54
C ALA A 70 3.34 -30.29 -6.03
N SER A 71 2.30 -30.90 -6.65
CA SER A 71 1.92 -30.60 -8.04
C SER A 71 1.54 -29.13 -8.22
N ARG A 72 0.66 -28.61 -7.36
CA ARG A 72 0.24 -27.22 -7.43
C ARG A 72 1.40 -26.23 -7.22
N MET A 73 2.33 -26.56 -6.32
CA MET A 73 3.53 -25.74 -6.12
C MET A 73 4.41 -25.70 -7.38
N ALA A 74 4.61 -26.83 -8.05
CA ALA A 74 5.37 -26.87 -9.31
C ALA A 74 4.68 -26.10 -10.43
N GLU A 75 3.36 -26.12 -10.51
CA GLU A 75 2.57 -25.32 -11.48
C GLU A 75 2.72 -23.81 -11.24
N VAL A 76 2.70 -23.38 -9.99
CA VAL A 76 2.81 -21.95 -9.64
C VAL A 76 4.23 -21.42 -9.82
N TRP A 77 5.25 -22.26 -9.61
CA TRP A 77 6.66 -21.90 -9.80
C TRP A 77 7.37 -22.80 -10.78
N PRO A 78 6.96 -22.83 -12.08
CA PRO A 78 7.50 -23.75 -13.08
C PRO A 78 8.99 -23.52 -13.37
N ASN A 79 9.48 -22.32 -13.16
CA ASN A 79 10.91 -21.99 -13.29
C ASN A 79 11.77 -22.48 -12.11
N ARG A 80 11.15 -22.95 -11.03
CA ARG A 80 11.85 -23.47 -9.85
C ARG A 80 11.77 -24.99 -9.74
N PHE A 81 10.69 -25.59 -10.25
CA PHE A 81 10.38 -27.01 -10.07
C PHE A 81 9.89 -27.63 -11.38
N SER A 82 10.53 -28.68 -11.81
CA SER A 82 10.15 -29.44 -13.01
C SER A 82 8.88 -30.28 -12.81
N GLY A 83 8.38 -30.43 -11.59
CA GLY A 83 7.20 -31.18 -11.24
C GLY A 83 7.13 -31.50 -9.75
N ALA A 84 6.07 -32.23 -9.35
CA ALA A 84 5.83 -32.60 -7.95
C ALA A 84 7.00 -33.34 -7.30
N ALA A 85 7.67 -34.24 -8.04
CA ALA A 85 8.82 -34.99 -7.52
C ALA A 85 9.99 -34.07 -7.13
N ALA A 86 10.25 -33.01 -7.91
CA ALA A 86 11.28 -32.04 -7.59
C ALA A 86 10.95 -31.25 -6.30
N VAL A 87 9.69 -30.91 -6.06
CA VAL A 87 9.22 -30.27 -4.83
C VAL A 87 9.41 -31.19 -3.63
N GLN A 88 8.99 -32.46 -3.76
CA GLN A 88 9.10 -33.46 -2.71
C GLN A 88 10.56 -33.80 -2.39
N ALA A 89 11.43 -33.91 -3.38
CA ALA A 89 12.85 -34.13 -3.19
C ALA A 89 13.51 -32.99 -2.41
N LYS A 90 13.07 -31.76 -2.63
CA LYS A 90 13.66 -30.58 -1.99
C LYS A 90 13.16 -30.33 -0.57
N TYR A 91 11.84 -30.49 -0.32
CA TYR A 91 11.21 -30.11 0.95
C TYR A 91 10.70 -31.27 1.78
N GLY A 92 10.68 -32.48 1.21
CA GLY A 92 10.10 -33.67 1.80
C GLY A 92 8.59 -33.73 1.64
N THR A 93 7.99 -34.73 2.35
CA THR A 93 6.53 -34.99 2.32
C THR A 93 5.90 -34.92 3.71
N SER A 94 6.70 -34.65 4.75
CA SER A 94 6.22 -34.57 6.13
C SER A 94 5.28 -33.36 6.31
N PRO A 95 4.25 -33.44 7.19
CA PRO A 95 3.36 -32.31 7.46
C PRO A 95 4.12 -31.01 7.74
N GLY A 96 3.66 -29.92 7.11
CA GLY A 96 4.28 -28.60 7.27
C GLY A 96 5.46 -28.31 6.33
N TRP A 97 5.78 -29.19 5.37
CA TRP A 97 6.82 -28.96 4.36
C TRP A 97 6.58 -27.66 3.56
N GLN A 98 5.32 -27.26 3.41
CA GLN A 98 4.94 -26.03 2.72
C GLN A 98 5.58 -24.78 3.35
N LYS A 99 5.68 -24.73 4.69
CA LYS A 99 6.34 -23.60 5.38
C LYS A 99 7.78 -23.48 4.94
N LYS A 100 8.53 -24.59 4.90
CA LYS A 100 9.93 -24.61 4.41
C LYS A 100 10.03 -24.13 2.97
N ALA A 101 9.05 -24.52 2.13
CA ALA A 101 9.01 -24.09 0.74
C ALA A 101 8.76 -22.58 0.62
N PHE A 102 7.82 -22.03 1.39
CA PHE A 102 7.54 -20.59 1.43
C PHE A 102 8.73 -19.80 1.97
N ASP A 103 9.43 -20.30 2.99
CA ASP A 103 10.65 -19.68 3.53
C ASP A 103 11.76 -19.60 2.49
N ASP A 104 11.93 -20.64 1.67
CA ASP A 104 12.90 -20.63 0.57
C ASP A 104 12.47 -19.74 -0.61
N ILE A 105 11.20 -19.78 -1.00
CA ILE A 105 10.69 -19.04 -2.17
C ILE A 105 10.65 -17.54 -1.89
N TYR A 106 10.25 -17.14 -0.69
CA TYR A 106 10.05 -15.74 -0.30
C TYR A 106 11.10 -15.18 0.64
N GLY A 107 12.05 -15.99 1.11
CA GLY A 107 13.03 -15.62 2.13
C GLY A 107 14.01 -14.51 1.76
N SER A 108 14.01 -14.03 0.50
CA SER A 108 14.83 -12.89 0.06
C SER A 108 14.01 -11.81 -0.61
N ARG A 109 12.69 -11.80 -0.38
CA ARG A 109 11.75 -10.89 -1.03
C ARG A 109 10.97 -10.09 0.00
N MET A 110 10.55 -8.87 -0.36
CA MET A 110 9.64 -8.04 0.44
C MET A 110 10.12 -7.81 1.89
N GLY A 111 11.46 -7.67 2.06
CA GLY A 111 12.07 -7.48 3.36
C GLY A 111 12.21 -8.74 4.22
N ASN A 112 11.80 -9.91 3.73
CA ASN A 112 12.01 -11.17 4.41
C ASN A 112 13.50 -11.53 4.48
N ARG A 113 13.97 -11.98 5.63
CA ARG A 113 15.37 -12.31 5.88
C ARG A 113 15.70 -13.72 5.37
N PRO A 114 16.76 -13.89 4.57
CA PRO A 114 17.19 -15.20 4.11
C PRO A 114 17.48 -16.15 5.27
N GLY A 115 17.13 -17.44 5.10
CA GLY A 115 17.43 -18.47 6.10
C GLY A 115 16.60 -18.39 7.38
N THR A 116 15.55 -17.58 7.40
CA THR A 116 14.61 -17.49 8.52
C THR A 116 13.23 -18.01 8.12
N SER A 117 12.29 -18.06 9.07
CA SER A 117 10.86 -18.38 8.81
C SER A 117 10.05 -17.18 8.30
N ASP A 118 10.69 -16.09 7.89
CA ASP A 118 9.98 -14.88 7.46
C ASP A 118 9.04 -15.15 6.27
N GLY A 119 9.42 -16.02 5.34
CA GLY A 119 8.60 -16.35 4.16
C GLY A 119 7.25 -16.95 4.49
N SER A 120 7.20 -17.89 5.45
CA SER A 120 5.96 -18.51 5.92
C SER A 120 5.27 -17.72 7.04
N THR A 121 6.00 -16.85 7.74
CA THR A 121 5.48 -16.00 8.81
C THR A 121 4.70 -14.81 8.25
N TYR A 122 5.25 -14.12 7.24
CA TYR A 122 4.69 -12.90 6.67
C TYR A 122 3.93 -13.15 5.36
N ILE A 123 3.11 -14.20 5.33
CA ILE A 123 2.17 -14.49 4.24
C ILE A 123 1.04 -13.47 4.17
N GLY A 124 0.27 -13.47 3.09
CA GLY A 124 -0.85 -12.55 2.87
C GLY A 124 -1.91 -12.63 3.96
N ARG A 125 -2.27 -11.49 4.59
CA ARG A 125 -3.33 -11.40 5.61
C ARG A 125 -4.11 -10.09 5.56
N GLY A 126 -5.32 -10.16 6.11
CA GLY A 126 -6.25 -9.03 6.17
C GLY A 126 -6.94 -8.74 4.84
N GLY A 127 -7.88 -7.81 4.85
CA GLY A 127 -8.60 -7.41 3.65
C GLY A 127 -7.72 -7.05 2.46
N PRO A 128 -6.63 -6.28 2.61
CA PRO A 128 -5.76 -5.89 1.51
C PRO A 128 -4.63 -6.89 1.22
N GLN A 129 -4.52 -8.00 1.93
CA GLN A 129 -3.48 -9.03 1.78
C GLN A 129 -2.06 -8.49 2.01
N TRP A 130 -1.82 -7.92 3.21
CA TRP A 130 -0.47 -7.55 3.65
C TRP A 130 0.49 -8.73 3.57
N THR A 131 1.62 -8.55 2.89
CA THR A 131 2.58 -9.62 2.61
C THR A 131 4.02 -9.13 2.76
N GLY A 132 4.89 -10.01 3.23
CA GLY A 132 6.30 -9.74 3.45
C GLY A 132 6.58 -8.88 4.68
N ARG A 133 7.78 -9.04 5.24
CA ARG A 133 8.20 -8.37 6.47
C ARG A 133 8.11 -6.84 6.37
N ASP A 134 8.50 -6.25 5.22
CA ASP A 134 8.38 -4.81 4.97
C ASP A 134 6.92 -4.35 4.96
N GLY A 135 6.00 -5.17 4.42
CA GLY A 135 4.57 -4.90 4.46
C GLY A 135 4.09 -4.80 5.90
N TYR A 136 4.38 -5.81 6.73
CA TYR A 136 3.98 -5.81 8.14
C TYR A 136 4.65 -4.71 8.96
N ALA A 137 5.91 -4.36 8.67
CA ALA A 137 6.56 -3.21 9.31
C ALA A 137 5.88 -1.87 8.95
N ASN A 138 5.38 -1.72 7.72
CA ASN A 138 4.60 -0.56 7.33
C ASN A 138 3.21 -0.54 7.97
N LEU A 139 2.55 -1.69 8.11
CA LEU A 139 1.30 -1.80 8.87
C LEU A 139 1.51 -1.34 10.32
N GLU A 140 2.54 -1.89 11.00
CA GLU A 140 2.90 -1.50 12.36
C GLU A 140 3.20 0.00 12.48
N ARG A 141 4.03 0.55 11.61
CA ARG A 141 4.38 1.97 11.59
C ARG A 141 3.17 2.90 11.40
N LEU A 142 2.20 2.51 10.59
CA LEU A 142 1.03 3.33 10.26
C LEU A 142 -0.09 3.23 11.29
N THR A 143 -0.19 2.11 11.99
CA THR A 143 -1.32 1.83 12.89
C THR A 143 -0.94 1.74 14.36
N GLY A 144 0.33 1.46 14.68
CA GLY A 144 0.79 1.13 16.02
C GLY A 144 0.46 -0.31 16.45
N LEU A 145 -0.17 -1.12 15.58
CA LEU A 145 -0.42 -2.55 15.86
C LEU A 145 0.91 -3.32 15.85
N PRO A 146 1.13 -4.31 16.73
CA PRO A 146 2.39 -5.06 16.80
C PRO A 146 2.52 -6.09 15.66
N ALA A 147 2.36 -5.65 14.39
CA ALA A 147 2.18 -6.52 13.24
C ALA A 147 3.45 -7.29 12.84
N VAL A 148 4.62 -6.81 13.20
CA VAL A 148 5.89 -7.54 12.98
C VAL A 148 6.05 -8.66 14.00
N ALA A 149 5.71 -8.42 15.27
CA ALA A 149 5.79 -9.41 16.33
C ALA A 149 4.63 -10.44 16.24
N ASP A 150 3.44 -9.97 15.90
CA ASP A 150 2.23 -10.79 15.71
C ASP A 150 1.53 -10.45 14.40
N PRO A 151 1.90 -11.09 13.27
CA PRO A 151 1.24 -10.86 11.99
C PRO A 151 -0.26 -11.19 11.97
N THR A 152 -0.75 -11.96 12.96
CA THR A 152 -2.17 -12.35 13.02
C THR A 152 -3.08 -11.18 13.39
N VAL A 153 -2.56 -10.07 13.92
CA VAL A 153 -3.35 -8.85 14.17
C VAL A 153 -4.04 -8.34 12.91
N ALA A 154 -3.42 -8.57 11.73
CA ALA A 154 -3.98 -8.17 10.45
C ALA A 154 -5.25 -8.96 10.06
N THR A 155 -5.55 -10.08 10.73
CA THR A 155 -6.73 -10.92 10.44
C THR A 155 -7.94 -10.58 11.30
N LYS A 156 -7.77 -9.78 12.34
CA LYS A 156 -8.85 -9.45 13.28
C LYS A 156 -9.92 -8.60 12.60
N PHE A 157 -11.16 -9.05 12.64
CA PHE A 157 -12.28 -8.41 11.94
C PHE A 157 -12.53 -6.98 12.42
N GLU A 158 -12.41 -6.74 13.72
CA GLU A 158 -12.58 -5.42 14.35
C GLU A 158 -11.46 -4.43 13.98
N LEU A 159 -10.35 -4.90 13.43
CA LEU A 159 -9.21 -4.08 12.99
C LEU A 159 -9.15 -3.87 11.47
N GLN A 160 -10.12 -4.39 10.70
CA GLN A 160 -10.07 -4.26 9.23
C GLN A 160 -10.09 -2.81 8.75
N PRO A 161 -10.80 -1.84 9.36
CA PRO A 161 -10.69 -0.43 8.95
C PRO A 161 -9.27 0.12 9.05
N GLU A 162 -8.55 -0.16 10.14
CA GLU A 162 -7.14 0.22 10.34
C GLU A 162 -6.22 -0.46 9.31
N VAL A 163 -6.38 -1.77 9.17
CA VAL A 163 -5.57 -2.62 8.30
C VAL A 163 -5.72 -2.20 6.84
N CYS A 164 -6.94 -1.93 6.39
CA CYS A 164 -7.23 -1.54 5.01
C CYS A 164 -6.84 -0.08 4.73
N ALA A 165 -7.14 0.86 5.63
CA ALA A 165 -6.78 2.26 5.46
C ALA A 165 -5.26 2.48 5.48
N ALA A 166 -4.53 1.73 6.29
CA ALA A 166 -3.08 1.75 6.31
C ALA A 166 -2.48 1.29 4.99
N PHE A 167 -3.00 0.22 4.38
CA PHE A 167 -2.55 -0.26 3.07
C PHE A 167 -2.76 0.78 1.97
N TRP A 168 -3.96 1.36 1.92
CA TRP A 168 -4.30 2.42 0.99
C TRP A 168 -3.35 3.61 1.09
N THR A 169 -3.04 4.02 2.32
CA THR A 169 -2.10 5.10 2.63
C THR A 169 -0.67 4.73 2.23
N TRP A 170 -0.21 3.53 2.57
CA TRP A 170 1.13 3.05 2.22
C TRP A 170 1.38 3.06 0.72
N LYS A 171 0.39 2.61 -0.06
CA LYS A 171 0.46 2.57 -1.53
C LYS A 171 0.16 3.91 -2.20
N ASN A 172 -0.19 4.96 -1.42
CA ASN A 172 -0.54 6.30 -1.92
C ASN A 172 -1.62 6.26 -3.02
N LEU A 173 -2.73 5.54 -2.76
CA LEU A 173 -3.70 5.21 -3.79
C LEU A 173 -4.70 6.33 -4.10
N ASN A 174 -4.86 7.34 -3.23
CA ASN A 174 -5.72 8.50 -3.50
C ASN A 174 -5.40 9.17 -4.84
N ARG A 175 -4.11 9.30 -5.20
CA ARG A 175 -3.69 9.96 -6.43
C ARG A 175 -4.25 9.32 -7.71
N PHE A 176 -4.42 8.01 -7.72
CA PHE A 176 -4.97 7.30 -8.86
C PHE A 176 -6.47 7.52 -8.97
N ALA A 177 -7.19 7.48 -7.85
CA ALA A 177 -8.63 7.74 -7.83
C ALA A 177 -8.95 9.20 -8.20
N ASP A 178 -8.11 10.16 -7.78
CA ASP A 178 -8.25 11.57 -8.14
C ASP A 178 -8.00 11.82 -9.63
N ALA A 179 -7.13 11.01 -10.24
CA ALA A 179 -6.83 11.06 -11.68
C ALA A 179 -7.81 10.22 -12.53
N GLY A 180 -8.74 9.48 -11.94
CA GLY A 180 -9.61 8.53 -12.66
C GLY A 180 -8.86 7.30 -13.20
N ASP A 181 -7.64 7.03 -12.71
CA ASP A 181 -6.78 5.94 -13.19
C ASP A 181 -6.97 4.66 -12.34
N PHE A 182 -8.04 3.93 -12.61
CA PHE A 182 -8.30 2.66 -11.92
C PHE A 182 -7.25 1.60 -12.23
N ILE A 183 -6.76 1.54 -13.47
CA ILE A 183 -5.72 0.57 -13.88
C ILE A 183 -4.42 0.83 -13.14
N GLY A 184 -4.01 2.09 -13.03
CA GLY A 184 -2.84 2.48 -12.23
C GLY A 184 -3.00 2.15 -10.76
N CYS A 185 -4.21 2.33 -10.19
CA CYS A 185 -4.52 1.93 -8.83
C CYS A 185 -4.34 0.42 -8.62
N VAL A 186 -4.87 -0.42 -9.51
CA VAL A 186 -4.72 -1.88 -9.45
C VAL A 186 -3.24 -2.29 -9.58
N LYS A 187 -2.48 -1.70 -10.51
CA LYS A 187 -1.05 -1.96 -10.65
C LYS A 187 -0.26 -1.57 -9.39
N ALA A 188 -0.57 -0.44 -8.78
CA ALA A 188 0.07 -0.01 -7.55
C ALA A 188 -0.29 -0.91 -6.35
N TRP A 189 -1.49 -1.51 -6.36
CA TRP A 189 -1.95 -2.44 -5.32
C TRP A 189 -1.18 -3.76 -5.38
N ASN A 190 -1.20 -4.45 -6.51
CA ASN A 190 -0.72 -5.83 -6.63
C ASN A 190 0.50 -6.05 -7.56
N GLY A 191 1.07 -4.98 -8.12
CA GLY A 191 2.22 -5.06 -9.02
C GLY A 191 1.90 -5.41 -10.48
N GLY A 192 0.61 -5.61 -10.82
CA GLY A 192 0.16 -6.00 -12.16
C GLY A 192 -1.31 -5.72 -12.40
N THR A 193 -1.89 -6.35 -13.41
CA THR A 193 -3.31 -6.20 -13.80
C THR A 193 -4.13 -7.45 -13.46
N ASN A 194 -3.63 -8.34 -12.61
CA ASN A 194 -4.36 -9.54 -12.21
C ASN A 194 -5.69 -9.15 -11.53
N GLY A 195 -6.77 -9.79 -11.95
CA GLY A 195 -8.11 -9.52 -11.45
C GLY A 195 -8.72 -8.18 -11.87
N LEU A 196 -8.13 -7.46 -12.86
CA LEU A 196 -8.62 -6.14 -13.27
C LEU A 196 -10.09 -6.17 -13.69
N ALA A 197 -10.51 -7.13 -14.52
CA ALA A 197 -11.89 -7.22 -14.98
C ALA A 197 -12.89 -7.46 -13.82
N ASP A 198 -12.53 -8.32 -12.87
CA ASP A 198 -13.34 -8.56 -11.68
C ASP A 198 -13.45 -7.31 -10.81
N ARG A 199 -12.33 -6.62 -10.54
CA ARG A 199 -12.34 -5.36 -9.79
C ARG A 199 -13.19 -4.28 -10.45
N GLN A 200 -13.17 -4.18 -11.78
CA GLN A 200 -14.02 -3.26 -12.55
C GLN A 200 -15.50 -3.65 -12.42
N HIS A 201 -15.82 -4.93 -12.44
CA HIS A 201 -17.17 -5.43 -12.23
C HIS A 201 -17.69 -5.10 -10.82
N LEU A 202 -16.87 -5.36 -9.79
CA LEU A 202 -17.18 -5.03 -8.40
C LEU A 202 -17.38 -3.52 -8.22
N MET A 203 -16.50 -2.71 -8.81
CA MET A 203 -16.61 -1.26 -8.78
C MET A 203 -17.96 -0.80 -9.38
N ALA A 204 -18.31 -1.31 -10.55
CA ALA A 204 -19.59 -0.98 -11.21
C ALA A 204 -20.80 -1.41 -10.37
N GLY A 205 -20.70 -2.52 -9.62
CA GLY A 205 -21.73 -2.98 -8.69
C GLY A 205 -21.87 -2.10 -7.45
N ASN A 206 -20.73 -1.58 -6.95
CA ASN A 206 -20.69 -0.75 -5.75
C ASN A 206 -21.07 0.72 -5.98
N ASP A 207 -20.81 1.24 -7.18
CA ASP A 207 -21.05 2.66 -7.52
C ASP A 207 -22.50 3.12 -7.28
N PRO A 208 -23.56 2.37 -7.63
CA PRO A 208 -24.93 2.76 -7.33
C PRO A 208 -25.23 2.85 -5.82
N VAL A 209 -24.58 2.01 -5.00
CA VAL A 209 -24.72 2.06 -3.54
C VAL A 209 -24.04 3.33 -3.02
N ILE A 210 -22.78 3.57 -3.45
CA ILE A 210 -21.98 4.73 -3.05
C ILE A 210 -22.64 6.05 -3.49
N ALA A 211 -23.28 6.08 -4.66
CA ALA A 211 -23.97 7.28 -5.17
C ALA A 211 -25.12 7.76 -4.26
N ARG A 212 -25.76 6.84 -3.53
CA ARG A 212 -26.88 7.15 -2.62
C ARG A 212 -26.42 7.55 -1.20
N LEU A 213 -25.13 7.43 -0.89
CA LEU A 213 -24.62 7.76 0.44
C LEU A 213 -24.66 9.26 0.70
N GLU A 214 -25.02 9.61 1.94
CA GLU A 214 -24.98 10.99 2.41
C GLU A 214 -23.54 11.54 2.44
N THR A 215 -23.41 12.80 2.09
CA THR A 215 -22.19 13.57 2.25
C THR A 215 -22.35 14.46 3.47
N VAL A 216 -21.66 14.12 4.56
CA VAL A 216 -21.57 14.97 5.74
C VAL A 216 -20.39 15.93 5.59
N ASN A 217 -20.62 17.22 5.88
CA ASN A 217 -19.54 18.18 5.95
C ASN A 217 -18.59 17.73 7.06
N ALA A 218 -17.34 17.39 6.70
CA ALA A 218 -16.31 17.28 7.71
C ALA A 218 -16.19 18.66 8.35
N ILE A 219 -16.34 18.73 9.68
CA ILE A 219 -15.79 19.86 10.42
C ILE A 219 -14.29 19.74 10.18
N ALA A 220 -13.77 20.54 9.24
CA ALA A 220 -12.35 20.57 8.97
C ALA A 220 -11.66 20.81 10.32
N PRO A 221 -10.71 19.98 10.78
CA PRO A 221 -9.82 20.40 11.83
C PRO A 221 -9.24 21.71 11.32
N ALA A 222 -9.34 22.79 12.13
CA ALA A 222 -8.85 24.09 11.75
C ALA A 222 -7.40 23.92 11.27
N VAL A 223 -7.21 23.99 9.96
CA VAL A 223 -5.87 24.03 9.38
C VAL A 223 -5.27 25.32 9.94
N PRO A 224 -4.18 25.28 10.71
CA PRO A 224 -3.52 26.50 11.13
C PRO A 224 -3.26 27.29 9.85
N ALA A 225 -3.71 28.55 9.82
CA ALA A 225 -3.51 29.43 8.66
C ALA A 225 -2.05 29.32 8.22
N PRO A 226 -1.77 29.13 6.93
CA PRO A 226 -0.40 29.04 6.45
C PRO A 226 0.33 30.29 6.93
N LYS A 227 1.36 30.11 7.77
CA LYS A 227 2.26 31.24 8.12
C LYS A 227 2.74 31.79 6.79
N LYS A 228 2.52 33.08 6.55
CA LYS A 228 3.07 33.79 5.39
C LYS A 228 4.49 33.28 5.16
N PRO A 229 4.85 32.85 3.93
CA PRO A 229 6.21 32.42 3.68
C PRO A 229 7.13 33.59 4.04
N ALA A 230 8.08 33.32 4.94
CA ALA A 230 9.15 34.25 5.18
C ALA A 230 9.82 34.49 3.82
N THR A 231 10.05 35.72 3.48
CA THR A 231 10.80 36.12 2.26
C THR A 231 12.11 35.35 2.27
N ALA A 232 12.24 34.37 1.36
CA ALA A 232 13.44 33.55 1.27
C ALA A 232 14.59 34.44 0.85
N THR A 233 15.50 34.75 1.77
CA THR A 233 16.76 35.38 1.46
C THR A 233 17.68 34.42 0.72
N ALA A 234 18.64 34.94 -0.04
CA ALA A 234 19.59 34.12 -0.82
C ALA A 234 20.32 33.06 0.04
N ASP A 235 20.45 33.28 1.34
CA ASP A 235 21.07 32.33 2.28
C ASP A 235 20.19 31.10 2.60
N VAL A 236 18.85 31.26 2.62
CA VAL A 236 17.91 30.13 2.82
C VAL A 236 17.93 29.20 1.62
N ILE A 237 18.08 29.73 0.40
CA ILE A 237 18.18 28.92 -0.82
C ILE A 237 19.48 28.12 -0.82
N LYS A 238 20.61 28.69 -0.40
CA LYS A 238 21.90 28.00 -0.32
C LYS A 238 21.88 26.88 0.70
N THR A 239 21.32 27.09 1.88
CA THR A 239 21.23 26.05 2.92
C THR A 239 20.22 24.95 2.58
N GLY A 240 19.07 25.29 1.97
CA GLY A 240 18.06 24.33 1.55
C GLY A 240 18.54 23.36 0.46
N SER A 241 19.23 23.91 -0.56
CA SER A 241 19.79 23.08 -1.65
C SER A 241 20.89 22.14 -1.17
N GLY A 242 21.76 22.60 -0.25
CA GLY A 242 22.81 21.77 0.35
C GLY A 242 22.25 20.61 1.16
N ALA A 243 21.20 20.83 1.94
CA ALA A 243 20.56 19.79 2.75
C ALA A 243 19.87 18.70 1.89
N VAL A 244 19.24 19.09 0.77
CA VAL A 244 18.61 18.12 -0.17
C VAL A 244 19.67 17.27 -0.84
N ILE A 245 20.79 17.85 -1.31
CA ILE A 245 21.89 17.12 -1.94
C ILE A 245 22.55 16.16 -0.93
N ALA A 246 22.83 16.63 0.27
CA ALA A 246 23.43 15.81 1.33
C ALA A 246 22.49 14.64 1.73
N GLY A 247 21.20 14.89 1.86
CA GLY A 247 20.19 13.87 2.14
C GLY A 247 20.10 12.80 1.05
N THR A 248 20.15 13.17 -0.22
CA THR A 248 20.10 12.23 -1.34
C THR A 248 21.33 11.33 -1.39
N ILE A 249 22.52 11.89 -1.17
CA ILE A 249 23.79 11.13 -1.15
C ILE A 249 23.81 10.17 0.05
N ALA A 250 23.42 10.64 1.24
CA ALA A 250 23.36 9.82 2.44
C ALA A 250 22.38 8.65 2.30
N THR A 251 21.20 8.89 1.74
CA THR A 251 20.20 7.84 1.52
C THR A 251 20.68 6.80 0.51
N GLY A 252 21.33 7.21 -0.58
CA GLY A 252 21.89 6.29 -1.57
C GLY A 252 23.00 5.41 -1.02
N ALA A 253 23.87 5.97 -0.17
CA ALA A 253 24.94 5.23 0.49
C ALA A 253 24.42 4.18 1.49
N HIS A 254 23.37 4.51 2.24
CA HIS A 254 22.73 3.58 3.19
C HIS A 254 21.90 2.47 2.52
N GLN A 255 21.34 2.73 1.33
CA GLN A 255 20.47 1.78 0.63
C GLN A 255 21.19 0.91 -0.41
N GLY A 256 22.50 1.05 -0.58
CA GLY A 256 23.28 0.25 -1.52
C GLY A 256 22.82 0.43 -2.97
N TRP A 257 22.60 1.64 -3.41
CA TRP A 257 22.12 1.95 -4.76
C TRP A 257 23.06 1.41 -5.84
N GLY A 258 22.48 0.82 -6.88
CA GLY A 258 23.20 0.38 -8.07
C GLY A 258 23.48 1.56 -9.03
N PRO A 259 24.27 1.30 -10.11
CA PRO A 259 24.71 2.34 -11.06
C PRO A 259 23.56 3.16 -11.67
N VAL A 260 22.41 2.53 -11.93
CA VAL A 260 21.24 3.21 -12.51
C VAL A 260 20.61 4.21 -11.54
N GLN A 261 20.49 3.84 -10.26
CA GLN A 261 19.95 4.73 -9.23
C GLN A 261 20.87 5.93 -8.99
N TRP A 262 22.19 5.72 -9.01
CA TRP A 262 23.16 6.80 -8.94
C TRP A 262 23.12 7.72 -10.16
N ALA A 263 22.90 7.19 -11.36
CA ALA A 263 22.74 7.99 -12.56
C ALA A 263 21.48 8.88 -12.51
N VAL A 264 20.35 8.32 -12.04
CA VAL A 264 19.11 9.10 -11.85
C VAL A 264 19.28 10.18 -10.78
N ALA A 265 19.93 9.87 -9.66
CA ALA A 265 20.20 10.83 -8.61
C ALA A 265 21.10 11.97 -9.12
N ALA A 266 22.14 11.67 -9.87
CA ALA A 266 23.01 12.66 -10.50
C ALA A 266 22.27 13.58 -11.48
N ALA A 267 21.37 13.02 -12.29
CA ALA A 267 20.53 13.79 -13.20
C ALA A 267 19.58 14.74 -12.45
N CYS A 268 18.96 14.27 -11.36
CA CYS A 268 18.10 15.09 -10.51
C CYS A 268 18.88 16.23 -9.82
N ILE A 269 20.08 15.94 -9.32
CA ILE A 269 20.97 16.95 -8.72
C ILE A 269 21.36 18.02 -9.76
N ALA A 270 21.70 17.60 -10.97
CA ALA A 270 22.03 18.51 -12.06
C ALA A 270 20.84 19.45 -12.40
N LEU A 271 19.62 18.90 -12.47
CA LEU A 271 18.40 19.68 -12.71
C LEU A 271 18.14 20.70 -11.58
N ILE A 272 18.34 20.32 -10.33
CA ILE A 272 18.20 21.22 -9.17
C ILE A 272 19.23 22.34 -9.24
N CYS A 273 20.48 22.05 -9.59
CA CYS A 273 21.54 23.04 -9.73
C CYS A 273 21.25 24.02 -10.89
N VAL A 274 20.77 23.53 -12.03
CA VAL A 274 20.38 24.36 -13.17
C VAL A 274 19.20 25.27 -12.80
N SER A 275 18.18 24.73 -12.15
CA SER A 275 17.02 25.49 -11.69
C SER A 275 17.42 26.57 -10.69
N ALA A 276 18.27 26.23 -9.72
CA ALA A 276 18.81 27.21 -8.75
C ALA A 276 19.61 28.31 -9.43
N PHE A 277 20.44 27.98 -10.45
CA PHE A 277 21.19 28.95 -11.24
C PHE A 277 20.27 29.96 -11.96
N PHE A 278 19.19 29.45 -12.59
CA PHE A 278 18.24 30.34 -13.28
C PHE A 278 17.46 31.22 -12.31
N ILE A 279 17.09 30.70 -11.13
CA ILE A 279 16.41 31.46 -10.08
C ILE A 279 17.32 32.58 -9.58
N VAL A 280 18.58 32.26 -9.24
CA VAL A 280 19.57 33.29 -8.79
C VAL A 280 19.83 34.33 -9.88
N LYS A 281 19.93 33.93 -11.14
CA LYS A 281 20.09 34.83 -12.27
C LYS A 281 18.85 35.71 -12.50
N SER A 282 17.65 35.18 -12.24
CA SER A 282 16.39 35.92 -12.31
C SER A 282 16.30 37.02 -11.22
N ILE A 283 16.72 36.68 -9.99
CA ILE A 283 16.70 37.60 -8.83
C ILE A 283 17.72 38.69 -8.98
N ASN A 284 18.88 38.42 -9.61
CA ASN A 284 19.97 39.36 -9.79
C ASN A 284 19.87 40.16 -11.11
N ARG A 285 18.78 40.13 -11.84
CA ARG A 285 18.56 41.02 -13.00
C ARG A 285 18.33 42.46 -12.47
N PRO A 286 19.12 43.43 -12.89
CA PRO A 286 18.83 44.83 -12.57
C PRO A 286 17.46 45.18 -13.17
N ALA A 287 16.63 45.89 -12.39
CA ALA A 287 15.38 46.41 -12.90
C ALA A 287 15.72 47.27 -14.13
N ALA A 288 15.07 46.98 -15.24
CA ALA A 288 15.20 47.79 -16.44
C ALA A 288 14.72 49.21 -16.12
N ALA A 289 15.60 50.18 -16.34
CA ALA A 289 15.33 51.59 -16.15
C ALA A 289 14.30 52.10 -17.18
#